data_6d00d98b0c7696f3fff083a5c52ce341
#
_entry.id   6d00d98b0c7696f3fff083a5c52ce341
#
_cell.length_a   1.000
_cell.length_b   1.000
_cell.length_c   1.000
_cell.angle_alpha   90.00
_cell.angle_beta   90.00
_cell.angle_gamma   90.00
#
_symmetry.space_group_name_H-M   'P 1'
#
loop_
_entity.id
_entity.type
_entity.pdbx_description
1 polymer ?
#
loop_
_entity_poly.entity_id
_entity_poly.type
_entity_poly.pdbx_seq_one_letter_code
_entity_poly.pdbx_strand_id
1 'polypeptide(L)'
;YKYTTDLLMDVPLPSTSDVGSITRNEGEMVNKGIEFAVSSKNFVKAFKWDTDFNISLNRNEVKKFTLQNVYYYAQTSEATSENVVRMTPGQPLGMFWGYISDGVDPETGDLMYRDLDGNGKITSSDKTYIGNPNPDFTFGLTNNLSYKGFNLNIFFQGAVGNDIYNASHMETE
;
A
#
# COMPACT_ATOMS: atom_id res chain seq x y z
N TYR A 1 16.04 6.29 8.80
CA TYR A 1 15.86 7.29 7.73
C TYR A 1 16.70 6.90 6.51
N LYS A 2 16.06 6.73 5.37
CA LYS A 2 16.73 6.46 4.08
C LYS A 2 16.18 7.40 3.03
N TYR A 3 17.05 8.20 2.45
CA TYR A 3 16.76 9.00 1.27
C TYR A 3 17.31 8.29 0.04
N THR A 4 16.46 8.05 -0.95
CA THR A 4 16.83 7.41 -2.21
C THR A 4 16.66 8.42 -3.33
N THR A 5 17.75 8.73 -4.00
CA THR A 5 17.78 9.47 -5.27
C THR A 5 17.89 8.49 -6.42
N ASP A 6 17.65 8.95 -7.62
CA ASP A 6 17.84 8.17 -8.85
C ASP A 6 16.99 6.88 -8.85
N LEU A 7 15.72 7.00 -8.45
CA LEU A 7 14.77 5.91 -8.50
C LEU A 7 14.58 5.47 -9.95
N LEU A 8 14.99 4.24 -10.25
CA LEU A 8 14.81 3.65 -11.58
C LEU A 8 13.33 3.35 -11.81
N MET A 9 12.79 3.89 -12.88
CA MET A 9 11.41 3.66 -13.30
C MET A 9 11.34 3.46 -14.81
N ASP A 10 10.39 2.65 -15.25
CA ASP A 10 10.06 2.53 -16.66
C ASP A 10 9.16 3.68 -17.09
N VAL A 11 9.69 4.51 -17.97
CA VAL A 11 9.00 5.67 -18.51
C VAL A 11 8.48 5.33 -19.90
N PRO A 12 7.15 5.42 -20.13
CA PRO A 12 6.58 5.17 -21.44
C PRO A 12 7.09 6.22 -22.44
N LEU A 13 7.43 5.75 -23.63
CA LEU A 13 7.82 6.62 -24.75
C LEU A 13 6.60 6.91 -25.63
N PRO A 14 6.63 7.99 -26.42
CA PRO A 14 5.61 8.26 -27.42
C PRO A 14 5.41 7.07 -28.37
N SER A 15 4.19 6.85 -28.85
CA SER A 15 3.84 5.75 -29.76
C SER A 15 4.57 5.78 -31.12
N THR A 16 5.27 6.86 -31.41
CA THR A 16 6.16 6.99 -32.60
C THR A 16 7.53 6.34 -32.39
N SER A 17 7.81 5.84 -31.19
CA SER A 17 9.04 5.16 -30.83
C SER A 17 8.88 3.64 -31.04
N ASP A 18 9.86 2.98 -31.61
CA ASP A 18 9.88 1.50 -31.74
C ASP A 18 10.01 0.77 -30.39
N VAL A 19 10.32 1.52 -29.34
CA VAL A 19 10.47 1.03 -27.96
C VAL A 19 9.35 1.62 -27.09
N GLY A 20 8.58 0.77 -26.45
CA GLY A 20 7.41 1.20 -25.64
C GLY A 20 7.77 1.96 -24.37
N SER A 21 8.89 1.64 -23.75
CA SER A 21 9.37 2.32 -22.52
C SER A 21 10.89 2.24 -22.42
N ILE A 22 11.46 3.12 -21.59
CA ILE A 22 12.87 3.09 -21.20
C ILE A 22 12.96 3.17 -19.67
N THR A 23 13.87 2.37 -19.11
CA THR A 23 14.22 2.47 -17.69
C THR A 23 15.22 3.60 -17.48
N ARG A 24 14.89 4.55 -16.61
CA ARG A 24 15.75 5.69 -16.29
C ARG A 24 15.58 6.15 -14.86
N ASN A 25 16.50 6.99 -14.40
CA ASN A 25 16.40 7.66 -13.10
C ASN A 25 15.34 8.75 -13.17
N GLU A 26 14.20 8.51 -12.47
CA GLU A 26 13.03 9.36 -12.64
C GLU A 26 12.59 10.06 -11.35
N GLY A 27 13.03 9.60 -10.19
CA GLY A 27 12.50 10.21 -8.98
C GLY A 27 13.37 10.11 -7.75
N GLU A 28 12.87 10.73 -6.71
CA GLU A 28 13.43 10.70 -5.35
C GLU A 28 12.35 10.30 -4.37
N MET A 29 12.71 9.47 -3.40
CA MET A 29 11.81 9.08 -2.31
C MET A 29 12.52 9.02 -0.96
N VAL A 30 11.74 9.18 0.08
CA VAL A 30 12.19 9.09 1.46
C VAL A 30 11.45 7.97 2.17
N ASN A 31 12.21 7.14 2.88
CA ASN A 31 11.69 6.20 3.86
C ASN A 31 12.17 6.61 5.24
N LYS A 32 11.27 6.70 6.20
CA LYS A 32 11.56 6.98 7.60
C LYS A 32 10.71 6.10 8.50
N GLY A 33 11.30 5.62 9.59
CA GLY A 33 10.58 4.73 10.49
C GLY A 33 11.27 4.58 11.82
N ILE A 34 10.58 3.85 12.68
CA ILE A 34 11.05 3.46 14.00
C ILE A 34 10.80 1.97 14.13
N GLU A 35 11.79 1.25 14.61
CA GLU A 35 11.70 -0.16 14.93
C GLU A 35 12.01 -0.35 16.41
N PHE A 36 11.21 -1.16 17.06
CA PHE A 36 11.42 -1.55 18.44
C PHE A 36 11.35 -3.06 18.54
N ALA A 37 12.32 -3.64 19.24
CA ALA A 37 12.35 -5.07 19.53
C ALA A 37 12.72 -5.29 20.99
N VAL A 38 12.06 -6.25 21.64
CA VAL A 38 12.33 -6.67 22.99
C VAL A 38 12.24 -8.17 23.11
N SER A 39 13.22 -8.75 23.79
CA SER A 39 13.25 -10.16 24.16
C SER A 39 13.25 -10.27 25.68
N SER A 40 12.42 -11.14 26.23
CA SER A 40 12.26 -11.32 27.66
C SER A 40 12.27 -12.80 28.02
N LYS A 41 13.03 -13.15 29.06
CA LYS A 41 12.97 -14.45 29.72
C LYS A 41 12.09 -14.34 30.95
N ASN A 42 10.81 -14.67 30.79
CA ASN A 42 9.80 -14.47 31.83
C ASN A 42 9.95 -15.49 32.97
N PHE A 43 10.21 -16.78 32.61
CA PHE A 43 10.46 -17.85 33.55
C PHE A 43 11.62 -18.72 33.05
N VAL A 44 12.54 -19.11 33.97
CA VAL A 44 13.79 -19.79 33.62
C VAL A 44 14.04 -21.09 34.42
N LYS A 45 13.07 -21.52 35.25
CA LYS A 45 13.20 -22.71 36.11
C LYS A 45 12.57 -23.96 35.46
N ALA A 46 11.83 -24.75 36.20
CA ALA A 46 11.14 -25.95 35.71
C ALA A 46 10.11 -25.62 34.59
N PHE A 47 9.42 -24.53 34.71
CA PHE A 47 8.67 -23.91 33.64
C PHE A 47 9.53 -22.79 33.04
N LYS A 48 9.73 -22.84 31.73
CA LYS A 48 10.44 -21.82 30.98
C LYS A 48 9.44 -21.11 30.06
N TRP A 49 9.54 -19.79 30.01
CA TRP A 49 8.76 -18.97 29.11
C TRP A 49 9.60 -17.79 28.65
N ASP A 50 9.85 -17.74 27.35
CA ASP A 50 10.53 -16.65 26.67
C ASP A 50 9.53 -15.94 25.74
N THR A 51 9.63 -14.62 25.66
CA THR A 51 8.81 -13.79 24.77
C THR A 51 9.71 -12.89 23.93
N ASP A 52 9.49 -12.89 22.62
CA ASP A 52 10.11 -11.95 21.68
C ASP A 52 9.00 -11.12 21.04
N PHE A 53 9.13 -9.80 21.13
CA PHE A 53 8.21 -8.86 20.51
C PHE A 53 8.97 -7.87 19.64
N ASN A 54 8.43 -7.57 18.45
CA ASN A 54 8.91 -6.49 17.61
C ASN A 54 7.75 -5.71 17.04
N ILE A 55 7.98 -4.43 16.78
CA ILE A 55 7.06 -3.54 16.06
C ILE A 55 7.87 -2.62 15.18
N SER A 56 7.39 -2.41 13.95
CA SER A 56 8.00 -1.51 12.97
C SER A 56 6.96 -0.56 12.42
N LEU A 57 7.27 0.74 12.48
CA LEU A 57 6.52 1.82 11.85
C LEU A 57 7.38 2.38 10.74
N ASN A 58 6.91 2.30 9.51
CA ASN A 58 7.60 2.87 8.36
C ASN A 58 6.68 3.79 7.57
N ARG A 59 7.21 4.91 7.12
CA ARG A 59 6.54 5.86 6.24
C ARG A 59 7.43 6.15 5.05
N ASN A 60 6.88 6.00 3.87
CA ASN A 60 7.53 6.40 2.63
C ASN A 60 6.82 7.63 2.05
N GLU A 61 7.55 8.40 1.28
CA GLU A 61 7.04 9.60 0.59
C GLU A 61 7.84 9.82 -0.68
N VAL A 62 7.14 9.96 -1.78
CA VAL A 62 7.73 10.41 -3.05
C VAL A 62 8.04 11.90 -2.93
N LYS A 63 9.28 12.31 -3.18
CA LYS A 63 9.70 13.72 -3.07
C LYS A 63 9.53 14.47 -4.37
N LYS A 64 9.97 13.89 -5.44
CA LYS A 64 9.79 14.46 -6.79
C LYS A 64 9.94 13.39 -7.86
N PHE A 65 9.43 13.72 -9.03
CA PHE A 65 9.75 13.06 -10.30
C PHE A 65 10.46 14.06 -11.22
N THR A 66 11.21 13.54 -12.20
CA THR A 66 12.07 14.36 -13.06
C THR A 66 11.32 14.87 -14.30
N LEU A 67 10.50 14.01 -14.93
CA LEU A 67 9.84 14.32 -16.20
C LEU A 67 8.38 14.74 -16.05
N GLN A 68 7.66 14.14 -15.14
CA GLN A 68 6.23 14.40 -14.93
C GLN A 68 5.89 14.34 -13.45
N ASN A 69 4.82 15.06 -13.09
CA ASN A 69 4.43 15.16 -11.68
C ASN A 69 3.52 14.01 -11.23
N VAL A 70 3.08 13.14 -12.14
CA VAL A 70 2.13 12.07 -11.84
C VAL A 70 2.45 10.85 -12.67
N TYR A 71 2.52 9.69 -12.02
CA TYR A 71 2.56 8.38 -12.67
C TYR A 71 1.36 7.55 -12.25
N TYR A 72 0.81 6.80 -13.21
CA TYR A 72 -0.29 5.87 -13.01
C TYR A 72 0.20 4.45 -13.29
N TYR A 73 -0.17 3.53 -12.41
CA TYR A 73 0.25 2.12 -12.49
C TYR A 73 -0.88 1.18 -12.13
N ALA A 74 -0.62 -0.11 -12.39
CA ALA A 74 -1.47 -1.22 -12.05
C ALA A 74 -2.87 -1.11 -12.67
N GLN A 75 -2.97 -1.45 -13.94
CA GLN A 75 -4.25 -1.73 -14.57
C GLN A 75 -4.90 -2.94 -13.92
N THR A 76 -6.18 -2.86 -13.65
CA THR A 76 -6.93 -3.90 -12.95
C THR A 76 -7.19 -5.12 -13.80
N SER A 77 -7.45 -4.90 -15.09
CA SER A 77 -7.61 -5.96 -16.08
C SER A 77 -7.40 -5.39 -17.48
N GLU A 78 -7.22 -6.27 -18.48
CA GLU A 78 -7.20 -5.87 -19.87
C GLU A 78 -8.55 -5.29 -20.33
N ALA A 79 -9.64 -5.74 -19.70
CA ALA A 79 -11.00 -5.32 -20.04
C ALA A 79 -11.32 -3.88 -19.62
N THR A 80 -10.84 -3.45 -18.47
CA THR A 80 -11.15 -2.11 -17.95
C THR A 80 -10.12 -1.05 -18.30
N SER A 81 -8.86 -1.44 -18.52
CA SER A 81 -7.71 -0.55 -18.80
C SER A 81 -7.54 0.60 -17.80
N GLU A 82 -8.16 0.51 -16.62
CA GLU A 82 -8.14 1.56 -15.61
C GLU A 82 -6.90 1.43 -14.71
N ASN A 83 -6.23 2.56 -14.54
CA ASN A 83 -5.10 2.65 -13.60
C ASN A 83 -5.61 2.92 -12.20
N VAL A 84 -5.34 2.00 -11.27
CA VAL A 84 -5.82 2.07 -9.89
C VAL A 84 -4.78 2.57 -8.89
N VAL A 85 -3.55 2.78 -9.33
CA VAL A 85 -2.48 3.35 -8.50
C VAL A 85 -2.02 4.67 -9.10
N ARG A 86 -1.97 5.69 -8.25
CA ARG A 86 -1.45 7.01 -8.61
C ARG A 86 -0.28 7.37 -7.70
N MET A 87 0.82 7.77 -8.31
CA MET A 87 2.00 8.25 -7.61
C MET A 87 2.22 9.72 -7.90
N THR A 88 2.23 10.55 -6.85
CA THR A 88 2.51 11.98 -6.92
C THR A 88 3.48 12.39 -5.82
N PRO A 89 4.28 13.44 -6.02
CA PRO A 89 5.08 14.03 -4.95
C PRO A 89 4.22 14.39 -3.73
N GLY A 90 4.76 14.18 -2.55
CA GLY A 90 4.09 14.43 -1.28
C GLY A 90 3.21 13.28 -0.79
N GLN A 91 3.01 12.23 -1.60
CA GLN A 91 2.21 11.06 -1.24
C GLN A 91 3.08 9.83 -1.03
N PRO A 92 2.60 8.85 -0.23
CA PRO A 92 3.20 7.53 -0.17
C PRO A 92 3.16 6.81 -1.52
N LEU A 93 4.08 5.87 -1.70
CA LEU A 93 4.10 5.02 -2.88
C LEU A 93 2.91 4.05 -2.86
N GLY A 94 2.30 3.84 -4.03
CA GLY A 94 1.29 2.81 -4.22
C GLY A 94 -0.14 3.19 -3.82
N MET A 95 -0.41 4.46 -3.56
CA MET A 95 -1.75 4.96 -3.17
C MET A 95 -2.81 4.59 -4.22
N PHE A 96 -3.93 4.03 -3.75
CA PHE A 96 -5.06 3.69 -4.62
C PHE A 96 -5.80 4.94 -5.06
N TRP A 97 -6.17 4.96 -6.35
CA TRP A 97 -6.77 6.11 -7.01
C TRP A 97 -8.05 5.70 -7.74
N GLY A 98 -9.16 6.36 -7.45
CA GLY A 98 -10.45 6.03 -8.04
C GLY A 98 -11.57 6.94 -7.57
N TYR A 99 -12.80 6.53 -7.87
CA TYR A 99 -14.02 7.21 -7.42
C TYR A 99 -14.43 6.74 -6.02
N ILE A 100 -15.06 7.61 -5.26
CA ILE A 100 -15.76 7.25 -4.04
C ILE A 100 -17.18 6.84 -4.40
N SER A 101 -17.58 5.64 -4.02
CA SER A 101 -18.97 5.19 -4.14
C SER A 101 -19.80 5.72 -2.97
N ASP A 102 -20.93 6.32 -3.25
CA ASP A 102 -21.94 6.75 -2.28
C ASP A 102 -23.08 5.71 -2.15
N GLY A 103 -22.87 4.51 -2.69
CA GLY A 103 -23.82 3.38 -2.62
C GLY A 103 -24.52 3.12 -3.94
N VAL A 104 -25.70 2.49 -3.83
CA VAL A 104 -26.55 2.13 -4.97
C VAL A 104 -27.81 2.95 -4.92
N ASP A 105 -28.21 3.49 -6.07
CA ASP A 105 -29.49 4.18 -6.22
C ASP A 105 -30.63 3.18 -6.01
N PRO A 106 -31.52 3.38 -5.02
CA PRO A 106 -32.58 2.43 -4.70
C PRO A 106 -33.68 2.37 -5.78
N GLU A 107 -33.77 3.35 -6.67
CA GLU A 107 -34.77 3.40 -7.73
C GLU A 107 -34.28 2.74 -9.01
N THR A 108 -33.00 2.93 -9.37
CA THR A 108 -32.44 2.45 -10.64
C THR A 108 -31.56 1.20 -10.47
N GLY A 109 -30.99 1.00 -9.28
CA GLY A 109 -30.00 -0.07 -9.03
C GLY A 109 -28.59 0.29 -9.49
N ASP A 110 -28.34 1.50 -9.99
CA ASP A 110 -27.04 1.93 -10.48
C ASP A 110 -26.12 2.36 -9.34
N LEU A 111 -24.80 2.22 -9.52
CA LEU A 111 -23.80 2.74 -8.59
C LEU A 111 -23.76 4.26 -8.63
N MET A 112 -23.87 4.88 -7.46
CA MET A 112 -23.69 6.31 -7.29
C MET A 112 -22.25 6.63 -6.92
N TYR A 113 -21.68 7.62 -7.61
CA TYR A 113 -20.35 8.11 -7.33
C TYR A 113 -20.40 9.55 -6.83
N ARG A 114 -19.45 9.89 -5.96
CA ARG A 114 -19.36 11.24 -5.39
C ARG A 114 -18.84 12.24 -6.40
N ASP A 115 -19.62 13.28 -6.64
CA ASP A 115 -19.22 14.46 -7.39
C ASP A 115 -18.36 15.36 -6.47
N LEU A 116 -17.05 15.34 -6.68
CA LEU A 116 -16.11 16.06 -5.82
C LEU A 116 -15.95 17.52 -6.22
N ASP A 117 -16.13 17.85 -7.47
CA ASP A 117 -16.02 19.23 -7.97
C ASP A 117 -17.36 19.96 -8.01
N GLY A 118 -18.48 19.26 -7.77
CA GLY A 118 -19.83 19.83 -7.67
C GLY A 118 -20.42 20.29 -8.99
N ASN A 119 -19.95 19.74 -10.11
CA ASN A 119 -20.42 20.15 -11.45
C ASN A 119 -21.66 19.39 -11.95
N GLY A 120 -22.15 18.42 -11.20
CA GLY A 120 -23.32 17.58 -11.53
C GLY A 120 -23.02 16.48 -12.54
N LYS A 121 -21.76 16.16 -12.79
CA LYS A 121 -21.33 15.09 -13.71
C LYS A 121 -20.14 14.34 -13.12
N ILE A 122 -20.18 13.02 -13.19
CA ILE A 122 -19.04 12.19 -12.79
C ILE A 122 -18.03 12.11 -13.92
N THR A 123 -16.83 12.63 -13.67
CA THR A 123 -15.71 12.70 -14.62
C THR A 123 -14.41 12.28 -13.95
N SER A 124 -13.31 12.23 -14.70
CA SER A 124 -11.99 11.96 -14.14
C SER A 124 -11.53 12.96 -13.06
N SER A 125 -12.17 14.15 -12.99
CA SER A 125 -11.92 15.15 -11.95
C SER A 125 -12.44 14.74 -10.58
N ASP A 126 -13.37 13.78 -10.54
CA ASP A 126 -13.98 13.25 -9.31
C ASP A 126 -13.21 12.06 -8.73
N LYS A 127 -12.13 11.65 -9.38
CA LYS A 127 -11.21 10.65 -8.81
C LYS A 127 -10.37 11.27 -7.70
N THR A 128 -10.11 10.47 -6.65
CA THR A 128 -9.28 10.86 -5.51
C THR A 128 -8.51 9.67 -4.96
N TYR A 129 -7.69 9.87 -3.94
CA TYR A 129 -7.06 8.79 -3.20
C TYR A 129 -8.11 8.06 -2.36
N ILE A 130 -8.29 6.76 -2.64
CA ILE A 130 -9.32 5.93 -2.03
C ILE A 130 -8.77 4.86 -1.09
N GLY A 131 -7.44 4.70 -1.03
CA GLY A 131 -6.82 3.75 -0.11
C GLY A 131 -5.30 3.86 -0.10
N ASN A 132 -4.72 3.31 0.97
CA ASN A 132 -3.29 3.28 1.23
C ASN A 132 -2.82 1.84 1.47
N PRO A 133 -2.00 1.23 0.60
CA PRO A 133 -1.49 -0.12 0.81
C PRO A 133 -0.40 -0.21 1.88
N ASN A 134 0.13 0.93 2.34
CA ASN A 134 1.21 0.95 3.33
C ASN A 134 0.62 0.84 4.75
N PRO A 135 1.02 -0.16 5.55
CA PRO A 135 0.51 -0.31 6.90
C PRO A 135 0.98 0.82 7.82
N ASP A 136 0.16 1.13 8.82
CA ASP A 136 0.53 2.03 9.89
C ASP A 136 1.66 1.46 10.73
N PHE A 137 1.58 0.18 11.02
CA PHE A 137 2.65 -0.57 11.63
C PHE A 137 2.54 -2.07 11.32
N THR A 138 3.66 -2.76 11.46
CA THR A 138 3.72 -4.22 11.46
C THR A 138 4.26 -4.68 12.81
N PHE A 139 3.85 -5.86 13.25
CA PHE A 139 4.33 -6.43 14.50
C PHE A 139 4.52 -7.94 14.43
N GLY A 140 5.39 -8.44 15.29
CA GLY A 140 5.59 -9.87 15.55
C GLY A 140 5.67 -10.14 17.04
N LEU A 141 5.03 -11.21 17.49
CA LEU A 141 5.08 -11.69 18.87
C LEU A 141 5.30 -13.20 18.88
N THR A 142 6.38 -13.62 19.47
CA THR A 142 6.72 -15.05 19.68
C THR A 142 6.72 -15.36 21.15
N ASN A 143 6.05 -16.45 21.55
CA ASN A 143 6.14 -17.01 22.88
C ASN A 143 6.63 -18.45 22.80
N ASN A 144 7.71 -18.76 23.53
CA ASN A 144 8.28 -20.10 23.66
C ASN A 144 8.05 -20.57 25.09
N LEU A 145 7.28 -21.64 25.25
CA LEU A 145 6.98 -22.25 26.54
C LEU A 145 7.54 -23.67 26.59
N SER A 146 8.15 -24.04 27.72
CA SER A 146 8.66 -25.37 27.93
C SER A 146 8.41 -25.85 29.36
N TYR A 147 7.83 -27.04 29.50
CA TYR A 147 7.57 -27.66 30.79
C TYR A 147 7.63 -29.18 30.71
N LYS A 148 8.45 -29.82 31.55
CA LYS A 148 8.55 -31.30 31.68
C LYS A 148 8.65 -32.04 30.33
N GLY A 149 9.46 -31.53 29.39
CA GLY A 149 9.66 -32.12 28.06
C GLY A 149 8.63 -31.70 26.99
N PHE A 150 7.58 -31.02 27.37
CA PHE A 150 6.66 -30.40 26.42
C PHE A 150 7.17 -29.01 26.00
N ASN A 151 7.11 -28.74 24.70
CA ASN A 151 7.48 -27.44 24.15
C ASN A 151 6.30 -26.90 23.31
N LEU A 152 5.98 -25.61 23.51
CA LEU A 152 4.96 -24.90 22.76
C LEU A 152 5.54 -23.60 22.24
N ASN A 153 5.47 -23.40 20.93
CA ASN A 153 5.80 -22.13 20.28
C ASN A 153 4.52 -21.53 19.74
N ILE A 154 4.28 -20.28 20.09
CA ILE A 154 3.14 -19.50 19.59
C ILE A 154 3.69 -18.25 18.91
N PHE A 155 3.36 -18.07 17.65
CA PHE A 155 3.79 -16.93 16.86
C PHE A 155 2.59 -16.17 16.29
N PHE A 156 2.58 -14.87 16.51
CA PHE A 156 1.64 -13.94 15.90
C PHE A 156 2.40 -12.91 15.09
N GLN A 157 1.85 -12.56 13.93
CA GLN A 157 2.32 -11.43 13.15
C GLN A 157 1.14 -10.70 12.53
N GLY A 158 1.31 -9.41 12.29
CA GLY A 158 0.25 -8.62 11.68
C GLY A 158 0.77 -7.35 11.03
N ALA A 159 -0.03 -6.85 10.10
CA ALA A 159 0.03 -5.51 9.53
C ALA A 159 -1.30 -4.83 9.83
N VAL A 160 -1.25 -3.56 10.19
CA VAL A 160 -2.43 -2.78 10.62
C VAL A 160 -2.47 -1.47 9.85
N GLY A 161 -3.68 -1.08 9.42
CA GLY A 161 -3.95 0.21 8.80
C GLY A 161 -3.71 0.28 7.30
N ASN A 162 -3.39 -0.84 6.65
CA ASN A 162 -3.28 -0.89 5.20
C ASN A 162 -4.59 -1.30 4.54
N ASP A 163 -4.85 -0.73 3.36
CA ASP A 163 -5.93 -1.13 2.49
C ASP A 163 -5.45 -2.19 1.49
N ILE A 164 -6.37 -3.05 1.06
CA ILE A 164 -6.12 -4.07 0.05
C ILE A 164 -7.09 -3.85 -1.11
N TYR A 165 -6.55 -3.72 -2.31
CA TYR A 165 -7.35 -3.64 -3.52
C TYR A 165 -7.80 -5.03 -3.96
N ASN A 166 -9.11 -5.25 -4.01
CA ASN A 166 -9.69 -6.52 -4.45
C ASN A 166 -10.02 -6.49 -5.95
N ALA A 167 -9.04 -6.78 -6.80
CA ALA A 167 -9.23 -6.79 -8.25
C ALA A 167 -10.23 -7.87 -8.70
N SER A 168 -10.29 -9.00 -8.01
CA SER A 168 -11.19 -10.11 -8.40
C SER A 168 -12.68 -9.75 -8.32
N HIS A 169 -13.04 -8.81 -7.44
CA HIS A 169 -14.44 -8.36 -7.31
C HIS A 169 -14.91 -7.61 -8.56
N MET A 170 -14.02 -6.91 -9.24
CA MET A 170 -14.34 -6.16 -10.46
C MET A 170 -14.54 -7.04 -11.70
N GLU A 171 -14.05 -8.29 -11.67
CA GLU A 171 -14.16 -9.21 -12.80
C GLU A 171 -15.40 -10.12 -12.68
N THR A 172 -16.07 -10.11 -11.52
CA THR A 172 -17.18 -11.02 -11.21
C THR A 172 -18.54 -10.34 -11.10
N GLU A 173 -18.60 -9.01 -11.17
CA GLU A 173 -19.80 -8.20 -11.23
C GLU A 173 -19.97 -7.56 -12.63
#